data_02aac77f0a24ba93696483a48f46e7a0
#
_entry.id   02aac77f0a24ba93696483a48f46e7a0
#
_cell.length_a   1.000
_cell.length_b   1.000
_cell.length_c   1.000
_cell.angle_alpha   90.00
_cell.angle_beta   90.00
_cell.angle_gamma   90.00
#
_symmetry.space_group_name_H-M   'P 1'
#
loop_
_entity.id
_entity.type
_entity.pdbx_description
1 polymer ?
#
loop_
_entity_poly.entity_id
_entity_poly.type
_entity_poly.pdbx_seq_one_letter_code
_entity_poly.pdbx_strand_id
1 'polypeptide(L)'
;MTKNKYLSLTFILLITFLASGIGGFTTSTFKEPWYSQIILPSFNPPSWVFGPVWTVLYILMSVAIWRIWINYYDNKILNLYFLHLFFNMIWSIIFFGFHQIGLALLDLVIILVFIVLLMKIYYLKDKISFSLMVPYFLWSSYALVLNFNIFILN
;
A
#
# COMPACT_ATOMS: atom_id res chain seq x y z
N MET A 1 5.63 18.40 10.30
CA MET A 1 4.23 18.53 9.80
C MET A 1 3.44 19.46 10.72
N THR A 2 2.41 20.17 10.19
CA THR A 2 1.58 21.13 10.96
C THR A 2 0.74 20.45 12.05
N LYS A 3 0.46 21.20 13.15
CA LYS A 3 -0.47 20.78 14.22
C LYS A 3 -1.93 21.07 13.89
N ASN A 4 -2.23 21.84 12.85
CA ASN A 4 -3.60 22.03 12.39
C ASN A 4 -4.14 20.71 11.82
N LYS A 5 -5.25 20.23 12.41
CA LYS A 5 -5.80 18.89 12.10
C LYS A 5 -6.29 18.78 10.65
N TYR A 6 -6.88 19.84 10.09
CA TYR A 6 -7.39 19.80 8.72
C TYR A 6 -6.24 19.85 7.71
N LEU A 7 -5.29 20.77 7.91
CA LEU A 7 -4.11 20.85 7.05
C LEU A 7 -3.26 19.59 7.10
N SER A 8 -3.16 18.94 8.27
CA SER A 8 -2.41 17.68 8.39
C SER A 8 -3.10 16.52 7.67
N LEU A 9 -4.45 16.43 7.72
CA LEU A 9 -5.18 15.42 6.96
C LEU A 9 -5.02 15.63 5.45
N THR A 10 -5.22 16.86 4.98
CA THR A 10 -5.04 17.21 3.56
C THR A 10 -3.63 16.86 3.08
N PHE A 11 -2.60 17.20 3.86
CA PHE A 11 -1.21 16.88 3.51
C PHE A 11 -0.95 15.38 3.41
N ILE A 12 -1.42 14.58 4.38
CA ILE A 12 -1.28 13.13 4.37
C ILE A 12 -2.01 12.52 3.16
N LEU A 13 -3.26 12.93 2.91
CA LEU A 13 -4.03 12.48 1.76
C LEU A 13 -3.32 12.81 0.44
N LEU A 14 -2.84 14.05 0.29
CA LEU A 14 -2.13 14.47 -0.92
C LEU A 14 -0.90 13.59 -1.18
N ILE A 15 -0.04 13.37 -0.18
CA ILE A 15 1.16 12.54 -0.36
C ILE A 15 0.77 11.08 -0.65
N THR A 16 -0.23 10.55 0.06
CA THR A 16 -0.69 9.17 -0.15
C THR A 16 -1.24 8.98 -1.57
N PHE A 17 -2.07 9.92 -2.05
CA PHE A 17 -2.61 9.85 -3.40
C PHE A 17 -1.60 10.20 -4.50
N LEU A 18 -0.57 10.99 -4.22
CA LEU A 18 0.57 11.16 -5.14
C LEU A 18 1.32 9.83 -5.33
N ALA A 19 1.63 9.13 -4.26
CA ALA A 19 2.25 7.80 -4.34
C ALA A 19 1.37 6.80 -5.09
N SER A 20 0.06 6.78 -4.78
CA SER A 20 -0.95 5.99 -5.51
C SER A 20 -0.99 6.34 -7.00
N GLY A 21 -0.96 7.63 -7.32
CA GLY A 21 -0.97 8.12 -8.69
C GLY A 21 0.25 7.67 -9.50
N ILE A 22 1.45 7.70 -8.90
CA ILE A 22 2.68 7.20 -9.53
C ILE A 22 2.56 5.69 -9.80
N GLY A 23 2.14 4.90 -8.81
CA GLY A 23 1.93 3.46 -8.97
C GLY A 23 0.85 3.15 -10.02
N GLY A 24 -0.27 3.86 -9.99
CA GLY A 24 -1.37 3.72 -10.96
C GLY A 24 -0.96 4.12 -12.38
N PHE A 25 -0.21 5.20 -12.53
CA PHE A 25 0.36 5.61 -13.83
C PHE A 25 1.30 4.54 -14.39
N THR A 26 2.22 4.03 -13.57
CA THR A 26 3.12 2.94 -13.99
C THR A 26 2.33 1.71 -14.42
N THR A 27 1.34 1.31 -13.63
CA THR A 27 0.47 0.16 -13.96
C THR A 27 -0.26 0.39 -15.28
N SER A 28 -0.88 1.54 -15.49
CA SER A 28 -1.66 1.82 -16.72
C SER A 28 -0.78 1.89 -17.97
N THR A 29 0.48 2.33 -17.83
CA THR A 29 1.39 2.53 -18.96
C THR A 29 2.13 1.25 -19.35
N PHE A 30 2.56 0.44 -18.36
CA PHE A 30 3.50 -0.67 -18.59
C PHE A 30 2.88 -2.06 -18.36
N LYS A 31 1.62 -2.15 -17.95
CA LYS A 31 0.95 -3.42 -17.72
C LYS A 31 0.85 -4.25 -19.00
N GLU A 32 0.37 -3.65 -20.08
CA GLU A 32 0.16 -4.36 -21.34
C GLU A 32 1.29 -4.07 -22.35
N PRO A 33 1.66 -5.04 -23.22
CA PRO A 33 1.06 -6.39 -23.37
C PRO A 33 1.61 -7.45 -22.39
N TRP A 34 2.57 -7.13 -21.55
CA TRP A 34 3.29 -8.11 -20.71
C TRP A 34 2.37 -8.89 -19.75
N TYR A 35 1.46 -8.20 -19.06
CA TYR A 35 0.59 -8.82 -18.04
C TYR A 35 -0.41 -9.82 -18.65
N SER A 36 -0.83 -9.60 -19.90
CA SER A 36 -1.69 -10.54 -20.62
C SER A 36 -0.97 -11.77 -21.16
N GLN A 37 0.38 -11.76 -21.15
CA GLN A 37 1.22 -12.86 -21.61
C GLN A 37 1.68 -13.80 -20.50
N ILE A 38 1.67 -13.34 -19.24
CA ILE A 38 2.05 -14.16 -18.08
C ILE A 38 0.90 -15.08 -17.64
N ILE A 39 1.28 -16.20 -17.01
CA ILE A 39 0.31 -17.15 -16.46
C ILE A 39 -0.22 -16.61 -15.14
N LEU A 40 -1.51 -16.36 -15.06
CA LEU A 40 -2.18 -15.87 -13.86
C LEU A 40 -2.87 -17.03 -13.13
N PRO A 41 -2.84 -17.05 -11.77
CA PRO A 41 -3.58 -18.05 -11.01
C PRO A 41 -5.10 -17.88 -11.19
N SER A 42 -5.85 -18.97 -11.06
CA SER A 42 -7.30 -19.02 -11.28
C SER A 42 -8.10 -18.08 -10.37
N PHE A 43 -7.55 -17.73 -9.22
CA PHE A 43 -8.16 -16.79 -8.27
C PHE A 43 -7.72 -15.33 -8.48
N ASN A 44 -7.03 -15.00 -9.60
CA ASN A 44 -6.66 -13.61 -9.90
C ASN A 44 -7.93 -12.75 -10.07
N PRO A 45 -8.06 -11.61 -9.33
CA PRO A 45 -9.24 -10.78 -9.45
C PRO A 45 -9.35 -10.12 -10.83
N PRO A 46 -10.57 -9.83 -11.29
CA PRO A 46 -10.74 -8.97 -12.47
C PRO A 46 -10.03 -7.63 -12.31
N SER A 47 -9.40 -7.13 -13.37
CA SER A 47 -8.56 -5.92 -13.31
C SER A 47 -9.27 -4.69 -12.76
N TRP A 48 -10.58 -4.56 -12.95
CA TRP A 48 -11.37 -3.43 -12.44
C TRP A 48 -11.47 -3.37 -10.91
N VAL A 49 -11.28 -4.50 -10.21
CA VAL A 49 -11.37 -4.57 -8.74
C VAL A 49 -10.24 -3.80 -8.06
N PHE A 50 -9.05 -3.80 -8.66
CA PHE A 50 -7.85 -3.22 -8.03
C PHE A 50 -8.00 -1.71 -7.77
N GLY A 51 -8.49 -0.93 -8.73
CA GLY A 51 -8.64 0.52 -8.59
C GLY A 51 -9.50 0.95 -7.39
N PRO A 52 -10.77 0.53 -7.31
CA PRO A 52 -11.65 0.86 -6.19
C PRO A 52 -11.11 0.38 -4.84
N VAL A 53 -10.58 -0.86 -4.76
CA VAL A 53 -10.03 -1.41 -3.52
C VAL A 53 -8.85 -0.56 -3.03
N TRP A 54 -7.85 -0.29 -3.87
CA TRP A 54 -6.71 0.53 -3.50
C TRP A 54 -7.11 1.94 -3.09
N THR A 55 -8.10 2.55 -3.77
CA THR A 55 -8.60 3.88 -3.40
C THR A 55 -9.14 3.89 -1.97
N VAL A 56 -9.97 2.90 -1.61
CA VAL A 56 -10.52 2.79 -0.25
C VAL A 56 -9.40 2.55 0.77
N LEU A 57 -8.44 1.67 0.47
CA LEU A 57 -7.33 1.37 1.36
C LEU A 57 -6.44 2.59 1.61
N TYR A 58 -6.13 3.39 0.60
CA TYR A 58 -5.36 4.63 0.75
C TYR A 58 -6.08 5.67 1.61
N ILE A 59 -7.41 5.76 1.53
CA ILE A 59 -8.19 6.61 2.43
C ILE A 59 -8.09 6.10 3.86
N LEU A 60 -8.34 4.81 4.09
CA LEU A 60 -8.35 4.22 5.43
C LEU A 60 -6.98 4.36 6.12
N MET A 61 -5.88 4.06 5.42
CA MET A 61 -4.54 4.18 5.99
C MET A 61 -4.15 5.65 6.24
N SER A 62 -4.58 6.58 5.39
CA SER A 62 -4.38 8.02 5.60
C SER A 62 -5.10 8.53 6.84
N VAL A 63 -6.35 8.10 7.04
CA VAL A 63 -7.12 8.46 8.25
C VAL A 63 -6.49 7.81 9.48
N ALA A 64 -6.01 6.57 9.38
CA ALA A 64 -5.35 5.89 10.49
C ALA A 64 -4.11 6.65 10.99
N ILE A 65 -3.17 6.99 10.10
CA ILE A 65 -1.97 7.74 10.49
C ILE A 65 -2.28 9.18 10.91
N TRP A 66 -3.28 9.82 10.28
CA TRP A 66 -3.71 11.14 10.69
C TRP A 66 -4.23 11.17 12.13
N ARG A 67 -5.04 10.20 12.56
CA ARG A 67 -5.52 10.07 13.94
C ARG A 67 -4.35 9.91 14.93
N ILE A 68 -3.36 9.10 14.58
CA ILE A 68 -2.13 8.97 15.37
C ILE A 68 -1.39 10.32 15.43
N TRP A 69 -1.27 11.00 14.31
CA TRP A 69 -0.58 12.28 14.25
C TRP A 69 -1.22 13.34 15.14
N ILE A 70 -2.52 13.56 15.04
CA ILE A 70 -3.20 14.63 15.81
C ILE A 70 -3.24 14.36 17.31
N ASN A 71 -3.12 13.10 17.74
CA ASN A 71 -3.15 12.74 19.16
C ASN A 71 -1.76 12.67 19.80
N TYR A 72 -0.71 12.38 19.04
CA TYR A 72 0.62 12.09 19.60
C TYR A 72 1.73 12.97 19.03
N TYR A 73 1.57 13.57 17.86
CA TYR A 73 2.58 14.38 17.15
C TYR A 73 3.94 13.68 17.01
N ASP A 74 3.96 12.37 16.83
CA ASP A 74 5.15 11.55 16.79
C ASP A 74 5.71 11.45 15.36
N ASN A 75 6.81 12.17 15.12
CA ASN A 75 7.48 12.16 13.81
C ASN A 75 8.05 10.80 13.43
N LYS A 76 8.42 9.93 14.40
CA LYS A 76 8.97 8.61 14.10
C LYS A 76 7.91 7.72 13.47
N ILE A 77 6.69 7.77 14.01
CA ILE A 77 5.56 6.99 13.47
C ILE A 77 5.16 7.53 12.08
N LEU A 78 5.15 8.85 11.93
CA LEU A 78 4.87 9.49 10.65
C LEU A 78 5.90 9.12 9.58
N ASN A 79 7.19 9.15 9.93
CA ASN A 79 8.27 8.76 9.02
C ASN A 79 8.19 7.27 8.65
N LEU A 80 7.84 6.40 9.62
CA LEU A 80 7.61 4.97 9.36
C LEU A 80 6.47 4.76 8.35
N TYR A 81 5.38 5.54 8.46
CA TYR A 81 4.29 5.51 7.49
C TYR A 81 4.74 5.94 6.09
N PHE A 82 5.50 7.04 5.97
CA PHE A 82 5.97 7.50 4.66
C PHE A 82 7.00 6.54 4.04
N LEU A 83 7.84 5.92 4.86
CA LEU A 83 8.77 4.89 4.37
C LEU A 83 8.00 3.66 3.86
N HIS A 84 6.99 3.20 4.60
CA HIS A 84 6.08 2.16 4.15
C HIS A 84 5.38 2.54 2.82
N LEU A 85 4.88 3.78 2.71
CA LEU A 85 4.22 4.30 1.50
C LEU A 85 5.17 4.33 0.30
N PHE A 86 6.45 4.62 0.52
CA PHE A 86 7.48 4.56 -0.52
C PHE A 86 7.62 3.14 -1.08
N PHE A 87 7.73 2.11 -0.24
CA PHE A 87 7.76 0.72 -0.70
C PHE A 87 6.48 0.35 -1.43
N ASN A 88 5.32 0.73 -0.91
CA ASN A 88 4.05 0.48 -1.58
C ASN A 88 3.98 1.10 -3.01
N MET A 89 4.55 2.30 -3.20
CA MET A 89 4.62 2.96 -4.50
C MET A 89 5.56 2.22 -5.45
N ILE A 90 6.77 1.83 -5.00
CA ILE A 90 7.77 1.20 -5.88
C ILE A 90 7.39 -0.23 -6.27
N TRP A 91 6.51 -0.91 -5.54
CA TRP A 91 6.02 -2.21 -5.93
C TRP A 91 5.47 -2.21 -7.37
N SER A 92 4.62 -1.25 -7.71
CA SER A 92 4.06 -1.13 -9.07
C SER A 92 5.15 -0.88 -10.12
N ILE A 93 6.18 -0.11 -9.78
CA ILE A 93 7.31 0.17 -10.66
C ILE A 93 8.13 -1.11 -10.90
N ILE A 94 8.38 -1.88 -9.84
CA ILE A 94 9.13 -3.15 -9.94
C ILE A 94 8.32 -4.18 -10.73
N PHE A 95 7.02 -4.35 -10.40
CA PHE A 95 6.19 -5.40 -11.00
C PHE A 95 5.82 -5.07 -12.45
N PHE A 96 5.22 -3.90 -12.70
CA PHE A 96 4.74 -3.53 -14.04
C PHE A 96 5.77 -2.78 -14.87
N GLY A 97 6.61 -1.92 -14.25
CA GLY A 97 7.60 -1.13 -14.98
C GLY A 97 8.84 -1.95 -15.37
N PHE A 98 9.36 -2.75 -14.45
CA PHE A 98 10.56 -3.56 -14.69
C PHE A 98 10.25 -5.04 -14.96
N HIS A 99 9.00 -5.47 -14.85
CA HIS A 99 8.55 -6.85 -15.04
C HIS A 99 9.30 -7.86 -14.14
N GLN A 100 9.71 -7.42 -12.93
CA GLN A 100 10.52 -8.20 -11.99
C GLN A 100 9.62 -8.82 -10.90
N ILE A 101 8.98 -9.96 -11.23
CA ILE A 101 8.00 -10.63 -10.35
C ILE A 101 8.61 -10.99 -8.99
N GLY A 102 9.85 -11.54 -8.98
CA GLY A 102 10.53 -11.96 -7.75
C GLY A 102 10.96 -10.80 -6.86
N LEU A 103 11.45 -9.69 -7.44
CA LEU A 103 11.77 -8.48 -6.68
C LEU A 103 10.51 -7.81 -6.11
N ALA A 104 9.41 -7.80 -6.87
CA ALA A 104 8.12 -7.31 -6.39
C ALA A 104 7.57 -8.18 -5.24
N LEU A 105 7.82 -9.48 -5.25
CA LEU A 105 7.49 -10.38 -4.15
C LEU A 105 8.26 -10.03 -2.88
N LEU A 106 9.57 -9.78 -2.98
CA LEU A 106 10.40 -9.35 -1.85
C LEU A 106 9.91 -8.00 -1.29
N ASP A 107 9.58 -7.06 -2.16
CA ASP A 107 9.05 -5.77 -1.77
C ASP A 107 7.70 -5.89 -1.02
N LEU A 108 6.80 -6.78 -1.46
CA LEU A 108 5.55 -7.08 -0.74
C LEU A 108 5.79 -7.64 0.67
N VAL A 109 6.82 -8.46 0.86
CA VAL A 109 7.21 -8.92 2.21
C VAL A 109 7.63 -7.73 3.07
N ILE A 110 8.43 -6.81 2.53
CA ILE A 110 8.86 -5.59 3.23
C ILE A 110 7.64 -4.72 3.58
N ILE A 111 6.72 -4.52 2.65
CA ILE A 111 5.46 -3.78 2.88
C ILE A 111 4.67 -4.41 4.04
N LEU A 112 4.49 -5.73 4.06
CA LEU A 112 3.78 -6.43 5.13
C LEU A 112 4.46 -6.30 6.49
N VAL A 113 5.79 -6.33 6.54
CA VAL A 113 6.54 -6.05 7.78
C VAL A 113 6.22 -4.64 8.29
N PHE A 114 6.24 -3.62 7.43
CA PHE A 114 5.87 -2.25 7.81
C PHE A 114 4.42 -2.14 8.27
N ILE A 115 3.48 -2.82 7.59
CA ILE A 115 2.07 -2.84 8.00
C ILE A 115 1.94 -3.41 9.42
N VAL A 116 2.57 -4.55 9.71
CA VAL A 116 2.54 -5.18 11.05
C VAL A 116 3.17 -4.26 12.11
N LEU A 117 4.29 -3.60 11.80
CA LEU A 117 4.93 -2.65 12.72
C LEU A 117 4.00 -1.47 13.03
N LEU A 118 3.40 -0.86 12.02
CA LEU A 118 2.44 0.23 12.18
C LEU A 118 1.21 -0.24 12.97
N MET A 119 0.66 -1.40 12.64
CA MET A 119 -0.50 -1.96 13.36
C MET A 119 -0.20 -2.24 14.82
N LYS A 120 0.99 -2.75 15.18
CA LYS A 120 1.41 -2.92 16.59
C LYS A 120 1.40 -1.57 17.34
N ILE A 121 1.96 -0.53 16.74
CA ILE A 121 2.00 0.81 17.33
C ILE A 121 0.58 1.36 17.48
N TYR A 122 -0.26 1.23 16.45
CA TYR A 122 -1.64 1.72 16.47
C TYR A 122 -2.48 0.95 17.49
N TYR A 123 -2.30 -0.37 17.61
CA TYR A 123 -2.99 -1.17 18.62
C TYR A 123 -2.79 -0.64 20.05
N LEU A 124 -1.57 -0.18 20.35
CA LEU A 124 -1.24 0.34 21.68
C LEU A 124 -1.72 1.80 21.89
N LYS A 125 -1.81 2.60 20.79
CA LYS A 125 -2.09 4.03 20.86
C LYS A 125 -3.55 4.38 20.55
N ASP A 126 -4.12 3.81 19.49
CA ASP A 126 -5.49 4.11 19.02
C ASP A 126 -6.10 2.89 18.30
N LYS A 127 -7.04 2.23 18.96
CA LYS A 127 -7.72 1.03 18.45
C LYS A 127 -8.48 1.29 17.12
N ILE A 128 -8.98 2.50 16.92
CA ILE A 128 -9.65 2.87 15.67
C ILE A 128 -8.64 2.89 14.52
N SER A 129 -7.49 3.51 14.72
CA SER A 129 -6.40 3.49 13.73
C SER A 129 -5.93 2.07 13.40
N PHE A 130 -5.83 1.21 14.41
CA PHE A 130 -5.56 -0.22 14.20
C PHE A 130 -6.63 -0.86 13.31
N SER A 131 -7.91 -0.69 13.64
CA SER A 131 -9.02 -1.30 12.88
C SER A 131 -9.07 -0.81 11.43
N LEU A 132 -8.74 0.45 11.18
CA LEU A 132 -8.68 1.02 9.83
C LEU A 132 -7.55 0.40 8.97
N MET A 133 -6.52 -0.17 9.59
CA MET A 133 -5.42 -0.86 8.89
C MET A 133 -5.72 -2.33 8.59
N VAL A 134 -6.72 -2.94 9.24
CA VAL A 134 -7.05 -4.37 9.04
C VAL A 134 -7.39 -4.70 7.59
N PRO A 135 -8.26 -3.96 6.89
CA PRO A 135 -8.55 -4.25 5.48
C PRO A 135 -7.29 -4.18 4.59
N TYR A 136 -6.40 -3.24 4.88
CA TYR A 136 -5.15 -3.10 4.14
C TYR A 136 -4.20 -4.28 4.39
N PHE A 137 -4.07 -4.73 5.62
CA PHE A 137 -3.30 -5.93 5.96
C PHE A 137 -3.82 -7.18 5.23
N LEU A 138 -5.15 -7.39 5.24
CA LEU A 138 -5.77 -8.54 4.56
C LEU A 138 -5.55 -8.49 3.05
N TRP A 139 -5.75 -7.33 2.43
CA TRP A 139 -5.52 -7.15 1.00
C TRP A 139 -4.07 -7.33 0.60
N SER A 140 -3.13 -6.79 1.37
CA SER A 140 -1.69 -6.95 1.10
C SER A 140 -1.22 -8.39 1.31
N SER A 141 -1.79 -9.11 2.28
CA SER A 141 -1.53 -10.55 2.47
C SER A 141 -2.05 -11.36 1.27
N TYR A 142 -3.23 -11.04 0.77
CA TYR A 142 -3.77 -11.63 -0.45
C TYR A 142 -2.89 -11.31 -1.67
N ALA A 143 -2.45 -10.06 -1.82
CA ALA A 143 -1.53 -9.65 -2.88
C ALA A 143 -0.20 -10.41 -2.83
N LEU A 144 0.32 -10.69 -1.62
CA LEU A 144 1.52 -11.52 -1.45
C LEU A 144 1.31 -12.95 -1.97
N VAL A 145 0.19 -13.58 -1.62
CA VAL A 145 -0.16 -14.92 -2.11
C VAL A 145 -0.32 -14.90 -3.63
N LEU A 146 -0.97 -13.88 -4.16
CA LEU A 146 -1.16 -13.71 -5.60
C LEU A 146 0.19 -13.57 -6.33
N ASN A 147 1.06 -12.64 -5.89
CA ASN A 147 2.37 -12.41 -6.49
C ASN A 147 3.27 -13.67 -6.37
N PHE A 148 3.22 -14.38 -5.25
CA PHE A 148 3.95 -15.62 -5.06
C PHE A 148 3.51 -16.70 -6.06
N ASN A 149 2.19 -16.87 -6.30
CA ASN A 149 1.69 -17.81 -7.29
C ASN A 149 2.10 -17.40 -8.72
N ILE A 150 2.02 -16.10 -9.05
CA ILE A 150 2.52 -15.61 -10.34
C ILE A 150 4.01 -15.94 -10.50
N PHE A 151 4.82 -15.76 -9.45
CA PHE A 151 6.25 -16.06 -9.47
C PHE A 151 6.55 -17.54 -9.73
N ILE A 152 5.76 -18.47 -9.18
CA ILE A 152 5.96 -19.91 -9.39
C ILE A 152 5.50 -20.35 -10.79
N LEU A 153 4.50 -19.68 -11.36
CA LEU A 153 3.90 -20.04 -12.64
C LEU A 153 4.69 -19.50 -13.85
N ASN A 154 5.62 -18.55 -13.65
CA ASN A 154 6.39 -17.89 -14.70
C ASN A 154 7.90 -17.92 -14.43
#